data_5c40e7a663fdc7235bb9c1d88d3d712a
#
_entry.id   5c40e7a663fdc7235bb9c1d88d3d712a
#
_cell.length_a   1.000
_cell.length_b   1.000
_cell.length_c   1.000
_cell.angle_alpha   90.00
_cell.angle_beta   90.00
_cell.angle_gamma   90.00
#
_symmetry.space_group_name_H-M   'P 1'
#
loop_
_entity.id
_entity.type
_entity.pdbx_description
1 polymer ?
#
loop_
_entity_poly.entity_id
_entity_poly.type
_entity_poly.pdbx_seq_one_letter_code
_entity_poly.pdbx_strand_id
1 'polypeptide(L)'
;MHTEIIKALTSYVSLTQEEVETIISFYTYKKYPKKTIISHAGEVCKFEAFVIKGCLKTYFLDETGSEVVLTFASENWWVSDLSSFYEGKPSKMYIDTLEAC
;
A
#
# COMPACT_ATOMS: atom_id res chain seq x y z
N MET A 1 -10.20 -10.45 10.24
CA MET A 1 -9.65 -9.15 9.80
C MET A 1 -8.25 -9.27 9.19
N HIS A 2 -7.38 -10.09 9.77
CA HIS A 2 -6.04 -10.32 9.25
C HIS A 2 -5.90 -11.60 8.42
N THR A 3 -7.01 -12.28 8.11
CA THR A 3 -6.99 -13.58 7.42
C THR A 3 -6.32 -13.49 6.05
N GLU A 4 -6.63 -12.45 5.28
CA GLU A 4 -6.11 -12.27 3.92
C GLU A 4 -4.61 -12.00 3.92
N ILE A 5 -4.12 -11.17 4.84
CA ILE A 5 -2.69 -10.89 4.93
C ILE A 5 -1.91 -12.10 5.44
N ILE A 6 -2.49 -12.88 6.35
CA ILE A 6 -1.90 -14.12 6.83
C ILE A 6 -1.75 -15.11 5.68
N LYS A 7 -2.78 -15.28 4.84
CA LYS A 7 -2.72 -16.13 3.66
C LYS A 7 -1.63 -15.68 2.70
N ALA A 8 -1.52 -14.38 2.44
CA ALA A 8 -0.50 -13.82 1.56
C ALA A 8 0.90 -14.11 2.09
N LEU A 9 1.14 -13.87 3.37
CA LEU A 9 2.45 -14.10 3.99
C LEU A 9 2.83 -15.58 3.99
N THR A 10 1.91 -16.45 4.36
CA THR A 10 2.18 -17.90 4.46
C THR A 10 2.23 -18.59 3.12
N SER A 11 1.78 -17.96 2.02
CA SER A 11 1.91 -18.52 0.68
C SER A 11 3.34 -18.50 0.17
N TYR A 12 4.20 -17.64 0.70
CA TYR A 12 5.60 -17.51 0.27
C TYR A 12 6.59 -18.21 1.18
N VAL A 13 6.33 -18.22 2.47
CA VAL A 13 7.21 -18.84 3.47
C VAL A 13 6.37 -19.53 4.53
N SER A 14 6.94 -20.59 5.12
CA SER A 14 6.34 -21.23 6.28
C SER A 14 6.64 -20.41 7.53
N LEU A 15 5.60 -20.00 8.23
CA LEU A 15 5.71 -19.21 9.46
C LEU A 15 5.08 -19.96 10.62
N THR A 16 5.68 -19.84 11.79
CA THR A 16 5.08 -20.33 13.03
C THR A 16 3.95 -19.41 13.44
N GLN A 17 3.06 -19.89 14.31
CA GLN A 17 1.98 -19.06 14.85
C GLN A 17 2.54 -17.82 15.55
N GLU A 18 3.62 -17.95 16.28
CA GLU A 18 4.28 -16.83 16.98
C GLU A 18 4.83 -15.81 15.99
N GLU A 19 5.45 -16.25 14.90
CA GLU A 19 5.97 -15.37 13.86
C GLU A 19 4.84 -14.61 13.16
N VAL A 20 3.73 -15.28 12.85
CA VAL A 20 2.56 -14.65 12.26
C VAL A 20 2.00 -13.57 13.17
N GLU A 21 1.86 -13.86 14.46
CA GLU A 21 1.35 -12.90 15.45
C GLU A 21 2.25 -11.67 15.57
N THR A 22 3.56 -11.89 15.53
CA THR A 22 4.55 -10.79 15.58
C THR A 22 4.42 -9.89 14.35
N ILE A 23 4.34 -10.47 13.16
CA ILE A 23 4.21 -9.69 11.93
C ILE A 23 2.89 -8.91 11.91
N ILE A 24 1.79 -9.55 12.25
CA ILE A 24 0.47 -8.93 12.27
C ILE A 24 0.43 -7.75 13.24
N SER A 25 1.18 -7.81 14.35
CA SER A 25 1.21 -6.72 15.32
C SER A 25 1.74 -5.40 14.75
N PHE A 26 2.47 -5.43 13.62
CA PHE A 26 2.97 -4.23 12.96
C PHE A 26 1.97 -3.61 11.98
N TYR A 27 0.86 -4.29 11.70
CA TYR A 27 -0.13 -3.81 10.73
C TYR A 27 -1.36 -3.25 11.43
N THR A 28 -1.89 -2.18 10.87
CA THR A 28 -3.13 -1.55 11.33
C THR A 28 -4.16 -1.64 10.20
N TYR A 29 -5.35 -2.09 10.54
CA TYR A 29 -6.46 -2.12 9.60
C TYR A 29 -7.05 -0.72 9.45
N LYS A 30 -7.19 -0.27 8.20
CA LYS A 30 -7.78 1.04 7.88
C LYS A 30 -8.75 0.92 6.72
N LYS A 31 -9.80 1.72 6.76
CA LYS A 31 -10.77 1.86 5.68
C LYS A 31 -10.67 3.27 5.11
N TYR A 32 -10.73 3.36 3.79
CA TYR A 32 -10.72 4.63 3.09
C TYR A 32 -11.89 4.72 2.12
N PRO A 33 -12.56 5.88 2.02
CA PRO A 33 -13.57 6.09 1.01
C PRO A 33 -12.95 6.18 -0.38
N LYS A 34 -13.79 6.15 -1.40
CA LYS A 34 -13.42 6.33 -2.79
C LYS A 34 -12.75 7.71 -2.99
N LYS A 35 -11.80 7.78 -3.89
CA LYS A 35 -11.09 9.02 -4.28
C LYS A 35 -10.35 9.69 -3.12
N THR A 36 -9.78 8.91 -2.24
CA THR A 36 -8.97 9.42 -1.13
C THR A 36 -7.49 9.27 -1.46
N ILE A 37 -6.73 10.35 -1.25
CA ILE A 37 -5.27 10.31 -1.39
C ILE A 37 -4.70 9.78 -0.08
N ILE A 38 -4.03 8.65 -0.11
CA ILE A 38 -3.43 8.06 1.09
C ILE A 38 -1.92 8.28 1.18
N SER A 39 -1.28 8.68 0.09
CA SER A 39 0.11 9.11 0.09
C SER A 39 0.29 10.22 -0.93
N HIS A 40 0.97 11.30 -0.53
CA HIS A 40 1.20 12.48 -1.35
C HIS A 40 2.64 12.55 -1.83
N ALA A 41 2.84 12.97 -3.08
CA ALA A 41 4.17 13.35 -3.55
C ALA A 41 4.71 14.50 -2.70
N GLY A 42 5.99 14.48 -2.40
CA GLY A 42 6.63 15.45 -1.52
C GLY A 42 6.70 15.01 -0.07
N GLU A 43 5.96 14.00 0.33
CA GLU A 43 6.02 13.40 1.66
C GLU A 43 6.79 12.08 1.62
N VAL A 44 7.45 11.74 2.72
CA VAL A 44 8.11 10.43 2.83
C VAL A 44 7.04 9.36 2.99
N CYS A 45 7.10 8.32 2.15
CA CYS A 45 6.22 7.16 2.30
C CYS A 45 6.66 6.35 3.51
N LYS A 46 5.81 6.27 4.52
CA LYS A 46 6.12 5.62 5.80
C LYS A 46 5.39 4.30 6.00
N PHE A 47 4.81 3.75 4.94
CA PHE A 47 4.03 2.53 5.06
C PHE A 47 4.24 1.59 3.89
N GLU A 48 3.92 0.34 4.14
CA GLU A 48 3.73 -0.69 3.15
C GLU A 48 2.34 -1.27 3.41
N ALA A 49 1.46 -1.19 2.42
CA ALA A 49 0.07 -1.55 2.59
C ALA A 49 -0.29 -2.83 1.82
N PHE A 50 -1.17 -3.62 2.41
CA PHE A 50 -1.78 -4.78 1.78
C PHE A 50 -3.25 -4.47 1.51
N VAL A 51 -3.69 -4.63 0.25
CA VAL A 51 -5.06 -4.33 -0.14
C VAL A 51 -5.96 -5.53 0.14
N ILE A 52 -6.85 -5.40 1.12
CA ILE A 52 -7.81 -6.45 1.46
C ILE A 52 -9.00 -6.38 0.50
N LYS A 53 -9.50 -5.18 0.24
CA LYS A 53 -10.65 -4.96 -0.62
C LYS A 53 -10.48 -3.64 -1.38
N GLY A 54 -10.93 -3.62 -2.62
CA GLY A 54 -10.93 -2.42 -3.43
C GLY A 54 -9.74 -2.32 -4.36
N CYS A 55 -9.49 -1.14 -4.84
CA CYS A 55 -8.42 -0.86 -5.80
C CYS A 55 -7.83 0.51 -5.56
N LEU A 56 -6.49 0.59 -5.67
CA LEU A 56 -5.74 1.83 -5.59
C LEU A 56 -4.95 2.02 -6.86
N LYS A 57 -4.55 3.26 -7.14
CA LYS A 57 -3.57 3.56 -8.19
C LYS A 57 -2.38 4.29 -7.60
N THR A 58 -1.20 4.03 -8.15
CA THR A 58 0.00 4.82 -7.93
C THR A 58 0.30 5.60 -9.19
N TYR A 59 0.59 6.89 -9.06
CA TYR A 59 0.84 7.75 -10.20
C TYR A 59 1.75 8.91 -9.83
N PHE A 60 2.31 9.57 -10.83
CA PHE A 60 2.98 10.85 -10.66
C PHE A 60 2.37 11.87 -11.61
N LEU A 61 2.62 13.14 -11.34
CA LEU A 61 2.19 14.23 -12.23
C LEU A 61 3.37 14.63 -13.11
N ASP A 62 3.12 14.74 -14.41
CA ASP A 62 4.13 15.22 -15.35
C ASP A 62 4.22 16.75 -15.33
N GLU A 63 5.06 17.33 -16.17
CA GLU A 63 5.28 18.77 -16.22
C GLU A 63 4.02 19.58 -16.56
N THR A 64 3.04 18.95 -17.22
CA THR A 64 1.78 19.60 -17.57
C THR A 64 0.71 19.41 -16.51
N GLY A 65 1.01 18.68 -15.44
CA GLY A 65 0.05 18.33 -14.40
C GLY A 65 -0.84 17.14 -14.72
N SER A 66 -0.54 16.40 -15.79
CA SER A 66 -1.28 15.19 -16.14
C SER A 66 -0.81 14.00 -15.33
N GLU A 67 -1.76 13.13 -14.95
CA GLU A 67 -1.45 11.92 -14.23
C GLU A 67 -0.82 10.87 -15.14
N VAL A 68 0.32 10.33 -14.72
CA VAL A 68 0.95 9.17 -15.36
C VAL A 68 0.83 8.01 -14.40
N VAL A 69 -0.10 7.10 -14.68
CA VAL A 69 -0.37 5.97 -13.81
C VAL A 69 0.70 4.90 -13.98
N LEU A 70 1.31 4.52 -12.86
CA LEU A 70 2.37 3.52 -12.84
C LEU A 70 1.83 2.12 -12.57
N THR A 71 0.89 2.01 -11.65
CA THR A 71 0.38 0.72 -11.19
C THR A 71 -1.03 0.88 -10.65
N PHE A 72 -1.84 -0.17 -10.86
CA PHE A 72 -3.08 -0.38 -10.14
C PHE A 72 -2.87 -1.54 -9.17
N ALA A 73 -3.24 -1.35 -7.91
CA ALA A 73 -3.18 -2.39 -6.89
C ALA A 73 -4.59 -2.80 -6.52
N SER A 74 -4.94 -4.04 -6.78
CA SER A 74 -6.23 -4.63 -6.44
C SER A 74 -6.11 -5.51 -5.22
N GLU A 75 -7.16 -6.28 -4.92
CA GLU A 75 -7.19 -7.17 -3.76
C GLU A 75 -6.01 -8.15 -3.75
N ASN A 76 -5.42 -8.33 -2.59
CA ASN A 76 -4.26 -9.20 -2.32
C ASN A 76 -2.94 -8.69 -2.93
N TRP A 77 -2.90 -7.42 -3.34
CA TRP A 77 -1.66 -6.78 -3.80
C TRP A 77 -1.08 -5.91 -2.70
N TRP A 78 0.24 -5.78 -2.75
CA TRP A 78 0.98 -4.85 -1.90
C TRP A 78 1.16 -3.53 -2.62
N VAL A 79 1.11 -2.44 -1.88
CA VAL A 79 1.34 -1.10 -2.41
C VAL A 79 2.22 -0.29 -1.48
N SER A 80 3.26 0.32 -2.04
CA SER A 80 4.18 1.21 -1.33
C SER A 80 5.06 1.94 -2.33
N ASP A 81 5.66 3.05 -1.91
CA ASP A 81 6.83 3.60 -2.58
C ASP A 81 8.06 3.10 -1.82
N LEU A 82 8.58 1.96 -2.22
CA LEU A 82 9.68 1.30 -1.54
C LEU A 82 10.94 2.17 -1.49
N SER A 83 11.23 2.90 -2.54
CA SER A 83 12.38 3.80 -2.57
C SER A 83 12.28 4.88 -1.49
N SER A 84 11.13 5.56 -1.41
CA SER A 84 10.86 6.54 -0.37
C SER A 84 10.88 5.93 1.03
N PHE A 85 10.26 4.76 1.17
CA PHE A 85 10.14 4.06 2.46
C PHE A 85 11.52 3.70 3.05
N TYR A 86 12.38 3.07 2.24
CA TYR A 86 13.68 2.61 2.72
C TYR A 86 14.73 3.71 2.79
N GLU A 87 14.71 4.68 1.87
CA GLU A 87 15.69 5.76 1.84
C GLU A 87 15.32 6.96 2.71
N GLY A 88 14.06 7.04 3.12
CA GLY A 88 13.56 8.18 3.89
C GLY A 88 13.47 9.47 3.11
N LYS A 89 13.48 9.40 1.79
CA LYS A 89 13.39 10.55 0.89
C LYS A 89 11.94 10.81 0.50
N PRO A 90 11.56 12.08 0.20
CA PRO A 90 10.21 12.38 -0.26
C PRO A 90 9.83 11.57 -1.50
N SER A 91 8.63 11.03 -1.50
CA SER A 91 8.07 10.32 -2.63
C SER A 91 7.79 11.28 -3.78
N LYS A 92 7.92 10.80 -5.02
CA LYS A 92 7.50 11.53 -6.21
C LYS A 92 6.13 11.07 -6.69
N MET A 93 5.51 10.13 -5.97
CA MET A 93 4.26 9.49 -6.36
C MET A 93 3.13 9.81 -5.41
N TYR A 94 1.91 9.73 -5.96
CA TYR A 94 0.66 9.73 -5.20
C TYR A 94 0.09 8.33 -5.17
N ILE A 95 -0.63 8.01 -4.12
CA ILE A 95 -1.40 6.77 -4.02
C ILE A 95 -2.84 7.16 -3.67
N ASP A 96 -3.77 6.86 -4.56
CA ASP A 96 -5.19 7.19 -4.42
C ASP A 96 -6.05 5.94 -4.42
N THR A 97 -7.14 5.99 -3.67
CA THR A 97 -8.18 4.96 -3.76
C THR A 97 -9.07 5.22 -4.98
N LEU A 98 -9.31 4.19 -5.80
CA LEU A 98 -10.23 4.26 -6.93
C LEU A 98 -11.65 3.89 -6.52
N GLU A 99 -11.78 3.12 -5.46
CA GLU A 99 -13.05 2.73 -4.86
C GLU A 99 -12.85 2.61 -3.35
N ALA A 100 -13.91 2.40 -2.60
CA ALA A 100 -13.80 2.22 -1.15
C ALA A 100 -12.92 1.00 -0.83
N CYS A 101 -11.92 1.20 0.02
CA CYS A 101 -10.91 0.19 0.34
C CYS A 101 -10.80 -0.06 1.84
#